data_f726c4d5c778f073bcf250b132e298dc
#
_entry.id   f726c4d5c778f073bcf250b132e298dc
#
_cell.length_a   1.000
_cell.length_b   1.000
_cell.length_c   1.000
_cell.angle_alpha   90.00
_cell.angle_beta   90.00
_cell.angle_gamma   90.00
#
_symmetry.space_group_name_H-M   'P 1'
#
loop_
_entity.id
_entity.type
_entity.pdbx_description
1 polymer ?
#
loop_
_entity_poly.entity_id
_entity_poly.type
_entity_poly.pdbx_seq_one_letter_code
_entity_poly.pdbx_strand_id
1 'polypeptide(L)'
;GAGLDALRRDELDRLRALNAAYREKFGFPFLHAVKGSTAADILNALERRLTSVRDAEHQEALRQVYRIARFRLEETVSQSSQEIL
;
A
#
# COMPACT_ATOMS: atom_id res chain seq x y z
N GLY A 1 -22.08 11.33 -3.67
CA GLY A 1 -22.92 11.97 -2.65
C GLY A 1 -22.30 11.99 -1.27
N ALA A 2 -23.01 12.53 -0.31
CA ALA A 2 -22.52 12.68 1.06
C ALA A 2 -22.15 11.33 1.70
N GLY A 3 -22.88 10.27 1.36
CA GLY A 3 -22.61 8.92 1.86
C GLY A 3 -21.25 8.38 1.40
N LEU A 4 -20.90 8.62 0.15
CA LEU A 4 -19.60 8.21 -0.39
C LEU A 4 -18.47 8.98 0.24
N ASP A 5 -18.64 10.27 0.48
CA ASP A 5 -17.63 11.10 1.13
C ASP A 5 -17.39 10.64 2.56
N ALA A 6 -18.45 10.28 3.28
CA ALA A 6 -18.34 9.76 4.64
C ALA A 6 -17.58 8.43 4.67
N LEU A 7 -17.86 7.51 3.73
CA LEU A 7 -17.16 6.25 3.61
C LEU A 7 -15.66 6.47 3.34
N ARG A 8 -15.33 7.41 2.46
CA ARG A 8 -13.92 7.73 2.17
C ARG A 8 -13.20 8.26 3.40
N ARG A 9 -13.87 9.09 4.19
CA ARG A 9 -13.28 9.60 5.44
C ARG A 9 -13.03 8.49 6.43
N ASP A 10 -14.01 7.60 6.60
CA ASP A 10 -13.88 6.46 7.51
C ASP A 10 -12.77 5.53 7.08
N GLU A 11 -12.67 5.23 5.78
CA GLU A 11 -11.61 4.41 5.23
C GLU A 11 -10.23 5.07 5.44
N LEU A 12 -10.14 6.37 5.22
CA LEU A 12 -8.89 7.10 5.39
C LEU A 12 -8.46 7.15 6.85
N ASP A 13 -9.41 7.41 7.75
CA ASP A 13 -9.14 7.43 9.19
C ASP A 13 -8.69 6.05 9.68
N ARG A 14 -9.34 5.00 9.20
CA ARG A 14 -8.96 3.63 9.52
C ARG A 14 -7.57 3.31 8.99
N LEU A 15 -7.28 3.72 7.76
CA LEU A 15 -5.97 3.52 7.15
C LEU A 15 -4.87 4.19 7.96
N ARG A 16 -5.10 5.42 8.39
CA ARG A 16 -4.13 6.16 9.23
C ARG A 16 -3.90 5.46 10.56
N ALA A 17 -4.98 5.02 11.21
CA ALA A 17 -4.89 4.33 12.49
C ALA A 17 -4.13 3.01 12.37
N LEU A 18 -4.42 2.24 11.34
CA LEU A 18 -3.76 0.96 11.09
C LEU A 18 -2.29 1.16 10.68
N ASN A 19 -2.00 2.19 9.91
CA ASN A 19 -0.61 2.53 9.57
C ASN A 19 0.20 2.90 10.80
N ALA A 20 -0.38 3.67 11.72
CA ALA A 20 0.28 4.03 12.97
C ALA A 20 0.56 2.79 13.82
N ALA A 21 -0.43 1.90 13.94
CA ALA A 21 -0.28 0.65 14.68
C ALA A 21 0.79 -0.25 14.06
N TYR A 22 0.81 -0.34 12.74
CA TYR A 22 1.80 -1.12 12.00
C TYR A 22 3.22 -0.61 12.28
N ARG A 23 3.39 0.69 12.16
CA ARG A 23 4.69 1.34 12.36
C ARG A 23 5.19 1.17 13.79
N GLU A 24 4.29 1.26 14.76
CA GLU A 24 4.61 1.05 16.15
C GLU A 24 5.03 -0.40 16.44
N LYS A 25 4.31 -1.35 15.84
CA LYS A 25 4.59 -2.77 16.03
C LYS A 25 5.90 -3.21 15.41
N PHE A 26 6.16 -2.81 14.18
CA PHE A 26 7.28 -3.33 13.39
C PHE A 26 8.48 -2.39 13.32
N GLY A 27 8.29 -1.11 13.56
CA GLY A 27 9.37 -0.12 13.52
C GLY A 27 9.75 0.36 12.13
N PHE A 28 9.05 -0.08 11.10
CA PHE A 28 9.20 0.41 9.74
C PHE A 28 7.82 0.69 9.11
N PRO A 29 7.74 1.50 8.05
CA PRO A 29 6.45 1.85 7.46
C PRO A 29 5.82 0.68 6.72
N PHE A 30 4.48 0.69 6.64
CA PHE A 30 3.74 -0.26 5.83
C PHE A 30 4.03 0.00 4.36
N LEU A 31 4.50 -1.03 3.67
CA LEU A 31 4.82 -0.97 2.24
C LEU A 31 3.94 -1.96 1.49
N HIS A 32 3.18 -1.45 0.54
CA HIS A 32 2.27 -2.27 -0.25
C HIS A 32 2.09 -1.64 -1.63
N ALA A 33 2.18 -2.46 -2.68
CA ALA A 33 1.95 -2.00 -4.04
C ALA A 33 0.46 -1.73 -4.22
N VAL A 34 0.10 -0.47 -4.51
CA VAL A 34 -1.30 -0.04 -4.59
C VAL A 34 -1.91 -0.15 -5.99
N LYS A 35 -1.10 -0.34 -7.01
CA LYS A 35 -1.59 -0.46 -8.39
C LYS A 35 -2.55 -1.64 -8.52
N GLY A 36 -3.75 -1.35 -9.01
CA GLY A 36 -4.79 -2.36 -9.17
C GLY A 36 -5.52 -2.73 -7.89
N SER A 37 -5.26 -2.03 -6.78
CA SER A 37 -5.90 -2.30 -5.49
C SER A 37 -6.96 -1.26 -5.18
N THR A 38 -8.04 -1.69 -4.55
CA THR A 38 -9.06 -0.78 -4.00
C THR A 38 -8.65 -0.38 -2.58
N ALA A 39 -9.32 0.65 -2.03
CA ALA A 39 -9.11 1.03 -0.63
C ALA A 39 -9.40 -0.14 0.31
N ALA A 40 -10.44 -0.91 0.04
CA ALA A 40 -10.78 -2.09 0.83
C ALA A 40 -9.67 -3.15 0.77
N ASP A 41 -9.07 -3.36 -0.40
CA ASP A 41 -7.95 -4.29 -0.56
C ASP A 41 -6.76 -3.88 0.29
N ILE A 42 -6.45 -2.59 0.30
CA ILE A 42 -5.33 -2.04 1.07
C ILE A 42 -5.59 -2.20 2.57
N LEU A 43 -6.79 -1.88 3.02
CA LEU A 43 -7.18 -2.03 4.43
C LEU A 43 -7.11 -3.50 4.88
N ASN A 44 -7.63 -4.40 4.07
CA ASN A 44 -7.58 -5.84 4.36
C ASN A 44 -6.15 -6.36 4.42
N ALA A 45 -5.30 -5.91 3.51
CA ALA A 45 -3.88 -6.28 3.52
C ALA A 45 -3.20 -5.79 4.79
N LEU A 46 -3.46 -4.55 5.18
CA LEU A 46 -2.86 -3.95 6.38
C LEU A 46 -3.31 -4.69 7.65
N GLU A 47 -4.59 -4.99 7.77
CA GLU A 47 -5.12 -5.76 8.90
C GLU A 47 -4.46 -7.14 9.00
N ARG A 48 -4.35 -7.83 7.87
CA ARG A 48 -3.73 -9.15 7.82
C ARG A 48 -2.25 -9.07 8.20
N ARG A 49 -1.54 -8.09 7.67
CA ARG A 49 -0.10 -7.95 7.92
C ARG A 49 0.21 -7.52 9.34
N LEU A 50 -0.70 -6.83 10.02
CA LEU A 50 -0.54 -6.50 11.43
C LEU A 50 -0.45 -7.74 12.33
N THR A 51 -1.03 -8.86 11.92
CA THR A 51 -0.99 -10.11 12.69
C THR A 51 0.26 -10.94 12.44
N SER A 52 1.11 -10.53 11.49
CA SER A 52 2.33 -11.26 11.14
C SER A 52 3.42 -11.07 12.18
N VAL A 53 4.40 -11.98 12.18
CA VAL A 53 5.61 -11.81 12.97
C VAL A 53 6.59 -10.89 12.22
N ARG A 54 7.46 -10.23 12.98
CA ARG A 54 8.33 -9.17 12.44
C ARG A 54 9.20 -9.64 11.29
N ASP A 55 9.81 -10.81 11.40
CA ASP A 55 10.72 -11.28 10.34
C ASP A 55 9.98 -11.57 9.04
N ALA A 56 8.81 -12.21 9.13
CA ALA A 56 7.98 -12.48 7.97
C ALA A 56 7.50 -11.18 7.34
N GLU A 57 7.16 -10.19 8.16
CA GLU A 57 6.67 -8.90 7.69
C GLU A 57 7.78 -8.10 7.04
N HIS A 58 9.00 -8.17 7.55
CA HIS A 58 10.16 -7.52 6.93
C HIS A 58 10.39 -8.06 5.53
N GLN A 59 10.31 -9.37 5.34
CA GLN A 59 10.46 -9.99 4.03
C GLN A 59 9.32 -9.58 3.09
N GLU A 60 8.09 -9.51 3.60
CA GLU A 60 6.95 -9.05 2.80
C GLU A 60 7.12 -7.60 2.37
N ALA A 61 7.62 -6.75 3.26
CA ALA A 61 7.90 -5.36 2.93
C ALA A 61 8.91 -5.26 1.78
N LEU A 62 9.94 -6.07 1.79
CA LEU A 62 10.93 -6.11 0.70
C LEU A 62 10.29 -6.56 -0.62
N ARG A 63 9.40 -7.55 -0.57
CA ARG A 63 8.66 -7.97 -1.78
C ARG A 63 7.81 -6.84 -2.33
N GLN A 64 7.15 -6.08 -1.47
CA GLN A 64 6.33 -4.94 -1.90
C GLN A 64 7.18 -3.83 -2.50
N VAL A 65 8.34 -3.54 -1.93
CA VAL A 65 9.30 -2.59 -2.52
C VAL A 65 9.68 -3.00 -3.94
N TYR A 66 10.00 -4.28 -4.12
CA TYR A 66 10.33 -4.80 -5.45
C TYR A 66 9.17 -4.62 -6.43
N ARG A 67 7.95 -4.93 -6.02
CA ARG A 67 6.76 -4.76 -6.87
C ARG A 67 6.53 -3.30 -7.23
N ILE A 68 6.65 -2.40 -6.28
CA ILE A 68 6.49 -0.96 -6.51
C ILE A 68 7.55 -0.46 -7.51
N ALA A 69 8.79 -0.85 -7.30
CA ALA A 69 9.89 -0.47 -8.18
C ALA A 69 9.65 -0.98 -9.61
N ARG A 70 9.17 -2.21 -9.74
CA ARG A 70 8.86 -2.80 -11.04
C ARG A 70 7.74 -2.04 -11.75
N PHE A 71 6.65 -1.71 -11.03
CA PHE A 71 5.55 -0.94 -11.61
C PHE A 71 6.01 0.44 -12.08
N ARG A 72 6.85 1.11 -11.28
CA ARG A 72 7.39 2.42 -11.67
C ARG A 72 8.29 2.34 -12.89
N LEU A 73 9.10 1.30 -12.98
CA LEU A 73 9.96 1.09 -14.13
C LEU A 73 9.14 0.86 -15.40
N GLU A 74 8.11 0.03 -15.32
CA GLU A 74 7.21 -0.24 -16.45
C GLU A 74 6.52 1.04 -16.92
N GLU A 75 6.04 1.87 -16.01
CA GLU A 75 5.41 3.16 -16.34
C GLU A 75 6.39 4.10 -17.00
N THR A 76 7.61 4.18 -16.47
CA THR A 76 8.65 5.05 -17.03
C THR A 76 9.00 4.65 -18.46
N VAL A 77 9.16 3.35 -18.70
CA VAL A 77 9.44 2.84 -20.06
C VAL A 77 8.29 3.17 -21.01
N SER A 78 7.05 2.95 -20.58
CA SER A 78 5.87 3.28 -21.39
C SER A 78 5.79 4.76 -21.69
N GLN A 79 6.02 5.61 -20.69
CA GLN A 79 6.01 7.06 -20.87
C GLN A 79 7.12 7.53 -21.80
N SER A 80 8.32 6.99 -21.65
CA SER A 80 9.45 7.31 -22.51
C SER A 80 9.15 6.97 -23.96
N SER A 81 8.55 5.80 -24.20
CA SER A 81 8.13 5.39 -25.54
C SER A 81 7.13 6.37 -26.14
N GLN A 82 6.16 6.81 -25.35
CA GLN A 82 5.16 7.78 -25.79
C GLN A 82 5.76 9.15 -26.07
N GLU A 83 6.71 9.58 -25.26
CA GLU A 83 7.36 10.87 -25.42
C GLU A 83 8.24 10.93 -26.67
N ILE A 84 8.87 9.83 -26.99
CA ILE A 84 9.73 9.72 -28.15
C ILE A 84 8.90 9.75 -29.45
N LEU A 85 7.75 9.14 -29.41
CA LEU A 85 6.86 9.10 -30.57
C LEU A 85 6.13 10.42 -30.81
#